data_f1da9c12b976bc527eced9292623b06c
#
_entry.id   f1da9c12b976bc527eced9292623b06c
#
_cell.length_a   1.000
_cell.length_b   1.000
_cell.length_c   1.000
_cell.angle_alpha   90.00
_cell.angle_beta   90.00
_cell.angle_gamma   90.00
#
_symmetry.space_group_name_H-M   'P 1'
#
loop_
_entity.id
_entity.type
_entity.pdbx_description
1 polymer ?
#
loop_
_entity_poly.entity_id
_entity_poly.type
_entity_poly.pdbx_seq_one_letter_code
_entity_poly.pdbx_strand_id
1 'polypeptide(L)'
;MDFKIQAPFAPAGDQPQAIEQLAQGIEKGLRTQVLLGATGTGKTYTIAQVINKVRKPTLVIAHNKTLAAQLASELKAFFPENAVEYFVSYYDYYQPEAYIPQSDTYIEKDASINDEIDKLRHSATSALFERRDVIIVASVSCI
;
A
#
# COMPACT_ATOMS: atom_id res chain seq x y z
N MET A 1 14.86 5.22 10.61
CA MET A 1 14.20 6.32 9.88
C MET A 1 12.76 6.43 10.28
N ASP A 2 12.29 7.63 10.43
CA ASP A 2 10.91 7.90 10.78
C ASP A 2 10.06 8.21 9.55
N PHE A 3 8.78 7.96 9.65
CA PHE A 3 7.83 8.40 8.65
C PHE A 3 7.78 9.92 8.58
N LYS A 4 7.74 10.43 7.36
CA LYS A 4 7.68 11.86 7.10
C LYS A 4 6.69 12.11 5.98
N ILE A 5 5.47 12.48 6.35
CA ILE A 5 4.42 12.77 5.39
C ILE A 5 4.68 14.11 4.68
N GLN A 6 4.44 14.14 3.39
CA GLN A 6 4.46 15.35 2.57
C GLN A 6 3.15 15.44 1.81
N ALA A 7 2.41 16.50 2.04
CA ALA A 7 1.14 16.74 1.37
C ALA A 7 0.95 18.22 1.12
N PRO A 8 0.31 18.60 -0.01
CA PRO A 8 0.06 20.01 -0.34
C PRO A 8 -1.09 20.63 0.47
N PHE A 9 -1.71 19.87 1.35
CA PHE A 9 -2.87 20.31 2.14
C PHE A 9 -2.79 19.79 3.57
N ALA A 10 -3.52 20.42 4.48
CA ALA A 10 -3.66 20.00 5.88
C ALA A 10 -4.97 19.23 6.08
N PRO A 11 -5.07 18.43 7.18
CA PRO A 11 -6.34 17.79 7.51
C PRO A 11 -7.48 18.78 7.65
N ALA A 12 -8.64 18.45 7.11
CA ALA A 12 -9.82 19.30 7.09
C ALA A 12 -11.09 18.52 7.44
N GLY A 13 -12.17 19.23 7.76
CA GLY A 13 -13.45 18.62 8.10
C GLY A 13 -13.33 17.70 9.32
N ASP A 14 -13.81 16.48 9.20
CA ASP A 14 -13.75 15.46 10.28
C ASP A 14 -12.42 14.71 10.32
N GLN A 15 -11.50 14.97 9.40
CA GLN A 15 -10.22 14.27 9.32
C GLN A 15 -9.36 14.42 10.58
N PRO A 16 -9.18 15.62 11.17
CA PRO A 16 -8.38 15.75 12.39
C PRO A 16 -8.89 14.88 13.53
N GLN A 17 -10.20 14.82 13.73
CA GLN A 17 -10.82 13.99 14.76
C GLN A 17 -10.62 12.51 14.48
N ALA A 18 -10.83 12.07 13.25
CA ALA A 18 -10.64 10.68 12.85
C ALA A 18 -9.19 10.25 13.03
N ILE A 19 -8.24 11.08 12.62
CA ILE A 19 -6.80 10.81 12.79
C ILE A 19 -6.46 10.61 14.26
N GLU A 20 -6.90 11.51 15.10
CA GLU A 20 -6.62 11.45 16.54
C GLU A 20 -7.22 10.21 17.19
N GLN A 21 -8.48 9.91 16.89
CA GLN A 21 -9.17 8.74 17.44
C GLN A 21 -8.52 7.42 17.00
N LEU A 22 -8.18 7.29 15.72
CA LEU A 22 -7.53 6.09 15.19
C LEU A 22 -6.14 5.90 15.79
N ALA A 23 -5.36 6.96 15.88
CA ALA A 23 -4.02 6.89 16.46
C ALA A 23 -4.06 6.51 17.93
N GLN A 24 -4.95 7.13 18.70
CA GLN A 24 -5.14 6.80 20.13
C GLN A 24 -5.61 5.34 20.29
N GLY A 25 -6.51 4.88 19.44
CA GLY A 25 -6.98 3.50 19.48
C GLY A 25 -5.84 2.50 19.29
N ILE A 26 -4.93 2.76 18.36
CA ILE A 26 -3.75 1.92 18.13
C ILE A 26 -2.84 1.94 19.36
N GLU A 27 -2.56 3.10 19.91
CA GLU A 27 -1.71 3.25 21.10
C GLU A 27 -2.29 2.56 22.33
N LYS A 28 -3.62 2.53 22.45
CA LYS A 28 -4.32 1.83 23.53
C LYS A 28 -4.42 0.32 23.31
N GLY A 29 -3.96 -0.19 22.18
CA GLY A 29 -3.98 -1.60 21.88
C GLY A 29 -5.31 -2.14 21.35
N LEU A 30 -6.18 -1.29 20.81
CA LEU A 30 -7.39 -1.75 20.17
C LEU A 30 -7.06 -2.63 18.96
N ARG A 31 -7.65 -3.81 18.89
CA ARG A 31 -7.39 -4.76 17.80
C ARG A 31 -8.02 -4.36 16.50
N THR A 32 -9.17 -3.69 16.56
CA THR A 32 -9.95 -3.36 15.37
C THR A 32 -10.57 -1.99 15.52
N GLN A 33 -10.50 -1.21 14.46
CA GLN A 33 -11.18 0.07 14.33
C GLN A 33 -11.72 0.17 12.92
N VAL A 34 -12.79 0.91 12.74
CA VAL A 34 -13.42 1.11 11.43
C VAL A 34 -13.46 2.59 11.12
N LEU A 35 -12.91 2.97 9.96
CA LEU A 35 -13.04 4.31 9.41
C LEU A 35 -14.11 4.28 8.32
N LEU A 36 -15.24 4.93 8.59
CA LEU A 36 -16.32 5.03 7.63
C LEU A 36 -16.29 6.41 6.97
N GLY A 37 -16.25 6.41 5.65
CA GLY A 37 -16.28 7.63 4.87
C GLY A 37 -16.76 7.37 3.46
N ALA A 38 -17.50 8.32 2.90
CA ALA A 38 -17.93 8.25 1.51
C ALA A 38 -16.72 8.39 0.56
N THR A 39 -16.93 8.02 -0.71
CA THR A 39 -15.93 8.22 -1.75
C THR A 39 -15.56 9.70 -1.86
N GLY A 40 -14.27 9.98 -1.97
CA GLY A 40 -13.79 11.37 -2.09
C GLY A 40 -13.65 12.15 -0.79
N THR A 41 -13.80 11.49 0.37
CA THR A 41 -13.63 12.14 1.69
C THR A 41 -12.18 12.13 2.18
N GLY A 42 -11.25 11.61 1.39
CA GLY A 42 -9.84 11.59 1.75
C GLY A 42 -9.46 10.52 2.75
N LYS A 43 -10.06 9.33 2.67
CA LYS A 43 -9.73 8.21 3.58
C LYS A 43 -8.25 7.81 3.48
N THR A 44 -7.69 7.77 2.28
CA THR A 44 -6.27 7.43 2.09
C THR A 44 -5.36 8.44 2.78
N TYR A 45 -5.66 9.72 2.63
CA TYR A 45 -4.91 10.77 3.32
C TYR A 45 -5.06 10.67 4.84
N THR A 46 -6.27 10.39 5.32
CA THR A 46 -6.52 10.18 6.75
C THR A 46 -5.67 9.05 7.31
N ILE A 47 -5.63 7.91 6.61
CA ILE A 47 -4.81 6.77 7.02
C ILE A 47 -3.31 7.09 6.93
N ALA A 48 -2.87 7.82 5.91
CA ALA A 48 -1.48 8.27 5.81
C ALA A 48 -1.09 9.12 7.03
N GLN A 49 -1.96 10.03 7.47
CA GLN A 49 -1.72 10.81 8.68
C GLN A 49 -1.65 9.95 9.94
N VAL A 50 -2.50 8.91 10.05
CA VAL A 50 -2.43 7.97 11.17
C VAL A 50 -1.09 7.22 11.17
N ILE A 51 -0.64 6.75 10.02
CA ILE A 51 0.65 6.07 9.88
C ILE A 51 1.79 6.99 10.31
N ASN A 52 1.77 8.23 9.86
CA ASN A 52 2.77 9.23 10.23
C ASN A 52 2.81 9.50 11.73
N LYS A 53 1.65 9.46 12.38
CA LYS A 53 1.53 9.72 13.81
C LYS A 53 1.95 8.54 14.65
N VAL A 54 1.53 7.33 14.26
CA VAL A 54 1.80 6.08 14.99
C VAL A 54 3.20 5.55 14.77
N ARG A 55 3.76 5.76 13.58
CA ARG A 55 5.14 5.40 13.20
C ARG A 55 5.49 3.93 13.33
N LYS A 56 4.58 3.07 12.90
CA LYS A 56 4.79 1.62 12.91
C LYS A 56 4.80 1.06 11.49
N PRO A 57 5.57 -0.01 11.22
CA PRO A 57 5.45 -0.72 9.96
C PRO A 57 3.99 -1.08 9.69
N THR A 58 3.53 -0.86 8.48
CA THR A 58 2.11 -0.94 8.13
C THR A 58 1.91 -1.82 6.92
N LEU A 59 0.91 -2.69 6.99
CA LEU A 59 0.45 -3.49 5.87
C LEU A 59 -0.93 -2.99 5.44
N VAL A 60 -1.07 -2.63 4.16
CA VAL A 60 -2.32 -2.21 3.54
C VAL A 60 -2.76 -3.31 2.58
N ILE A 61 -3.96 -3.82 2.78
CA ILE A 61 -4.51 -4.88 1.92
C ILE A 61 -5.71 -4.33 1.17
N ALA A 62 -5.65 -4.41 -0.16
CA ALA A 62 -6.73 -4.01 -1.05
C ALA A 62 -7.40 -5.25 -1.67
N HIS A 63 -8.65 -5.11 -2.09
CA HIS A 63 -9.42 -6.26 -2.61
C HIS A 63 -8.99 -6.67 -4.02
N ASN A 64 -8.29 -5.83 -4.79
CA ASN A 64 -7.76 -6.20 -6.09
C ASN A 64 -6.45 -5.46 -6.40
N LYS A 65 -5.76 -5.90 -7.45
CA LYS A 65 -4.47 -5.33 -7.84
C LYS A 65 -4.55 -3.86 -8.29
N THR A 66 -5.63 -3.47 -8.93
CA THR A 66 -5.83 -2.10 -9.43
C THR A 66 -5.89 -1.12 -8.27
N LEU A 67 -6.69 -1.43 -7.26
CA LEU A 67 -6.79 -0.61 -6.06
C LEU A 67 -5.48 -0.63 -5.28
N ALA A 68 -4.82 -1.79 -5.16
CA ALA A 68 -3.53 -1.89 -4.49
C ALA A 68 -2.47 -1.00 -5.16
N ALA A 69 -2.40 -1.03 -6.49
CA ALA A 69 -1.46 -0.18 -7.24
C ALA A 69 -1.77 1.31 -7.03
N GLN A 70 -3.04 1.68 -7.03
CA GLN A 70 -3.46 3.06 -6.77
C GLN A 70 -3.07 3.51 -5.36
N LEU A 71 -3.34 2.69 -4.36
CA LEU A 71 -2.98 2.99 -2.97
C LEU A 71 -1.47 3.09 -2.78
N ALA A 72 -0.70 2.19 -3.40
CA ALA A 72 0.75 2.25 -3.34
C ALA A 72 1.28 3.56 -3.94
N SER A 73 0.73 3.97 -5.09
CA SER A 73 1.09 5.22 -5.74
C SER A 73 0.76 6.44 -4.87
N GLU A 74 -0.43 6.48 -4.29
CA GLU A 74 -0.86 7.58 -3.42
C GLU A 74 0.00 7.66 -2.14
N LEU A 75 0.24 6.51 -1.50
CA LEU A 75 1.06 6.46 -0.29
C LEU A 75 2.52 6.82 -0.58
N LYS A 76 3.05 6.43 -1.73
CA LYS A 76 4.40 6.82 -2.14
C LYS A 76 4.49 8.33 -2.38
N ALA A 77 3.44 8.96 -2.89
CA ALA A 77 3.39 10.41 -3.04
C ALA A 77 3.35 11.12 -1.68
N PHE A 78 2.66 10.56 -0.69
CA PHE A 78 2.66 11.11 0.68
C PHE A 78 3.94 10.84 1.45
N PHE A 79 4.63 9.73 1.17
CA PHE A 79 5.84 9.32 1.86
C PHE A 79 7.01 9.11 0.88
N PRO A 80 7.48 10.17 0.20
CA PRO A 80 8.50 10.02 -0.84
C PRO A 80 9.87 9.57 -0.31
N GLU A 81 10.15 9.78 0.98
CA GLU A 81 11.40 9.40 1.60
C GLU A 81 11.33 8.08 2.38
N ASN A 82 10.17 7.47 2.44
CA ASN A 82 9.97 6.23 3.20
C ASN A 82 9.81 5.03 2.27
N ALA A 83 9.92 3.83 2.84
CA ALA A 83 9.83 2.60 2.07
C ALA A 83 8.37 2.22 1.85
N VAL A 84 7.78 2.67 0.75
CA VAL A 84 6.46 2.26 0.30
C VAL A 84 6.66 1.20 -0.78
N GLU A 85 6.28 -0.04 -0.46
CA GLU A 85 6.54 -1.20 -1.31
C GLU A 85 5.22 -1.82 -1.79
N TYR A 86 5.21 -2.25 -3.04
CA TYR A 86 4.08 -2.93 -3.64
C TYR A 86 4.37 -4.43 -3.71
N PHE A 87 3.60 -5.21 -2.95
CA PHE A 87 3.74 -6.66 -2.91
C PHE A 87 2.64 -7.30 -3.75
N VAL A 88 3.03 -7.96 -4.84
CA VAL A 88 2.09 -8.54 -5.81
C VAL A 88 2.14 -10.05 -5.80
N SER A 89 1.01 -10.67 -6.12
CA SER A 89 0.95 -12.11 -6.33
C SER A 89 1.22 -12.45 -7.79
N TYR A 90 1.75 -13.64 -8.03
CA TYR A 90 1.90 -14.15 -9.39
C TYR A 90 0.55 -14.31 -10.07
N TYR A 91 -0.49 -14.64 -9.33
CA TYR A 91 -1.85 -14.81 -9.84
C TYR A 91 -2.40 -13.54 -10.48
N ASP A 92 -2.17 -12.37 -9.90
CA ASP A 92 -2.66 -11.10 -10.42
C ASP A 92 -2.10 -10.78 -11.81
N TYR A 93 -0.87 -11.20 -12.08
CA TYR A 93 -0.23 -10.97 -13.37
C TYR A 93 -0.62 -12.00 -14.45
N TYR A 94 -1.13 -13.16 -14.04
CA TYR A 94 -1.56 -14.22 -14.96
C TYR A 94 -3.06 -14.16 -15.28
N GLN A 95 -3.71 -13.02 -15.04
CA GLN A 95 -5.11 -12.82 -15.41
C GLN A 95 -5.31 -12.88 -16.93
N PRO A 96 -6.48 -13.37 -17.41
CA PRO A 96 -6.75 -13.59 -18.84
C PRO A 96 -6.60 -12.37 -19.75
N GLU A 97 -6.57 -11.17 -19.20
CA GLU A 97 -6.31 -9.94 -19.94
C GLU A 97 -4.97 -9.96 -20.67
N ALA A 98 -4.04 -10.80 -20.21
CA ALA A 98 -2.73 -10.97 -20.81
C ALA A 98 -2.72 -12.08 -21.87
N TYR A 99 -3.86 -12.73 -22.15
CA TYR A 99 -3.95 -13.79 -23.14
C TYR A 99 -3.96 -13.21 -24.54
N ILE A 100 -2.80 -13.20 -25.17
CA ILE A 100 -2.66 -12.95 -26.59
C ILE A 100 -2.41 -14.31 -27.23
N PRO A 101 -3.24 -14.76 -28.21
CA PRO A 101 -3.12 -16.10 -28.79
C PRO A 101 -1.89 -16.27 -29.71
N GLN A 102 -0.78 -15.61 -29.41
CA GLN A 102 0.49 -15.74 -30.12
C GLN A 102 1.52 -16.29 -29.14
N SER A 103 1.84 -17.57 -29.28
CA SER A 103 2.63 -18.34 -28.32
C SER A 103 4.00 -17.76 -27.98
N ASP A 104 4.70 -17.17 -28.96
CA ASP A 104 6.07 -16.69 -28.76
C ASP A 104 6.11 -15.39 -27.93
N THR A 105 5.17 -14.49 -28.14
CA THR A 105 5.03 -13.24 -27.38
C THR A 105 4.60 -13.52 -25.94
N TYR A 106 3.86 -14.59 -25.71
CA TYR A 106 3.40 -15.00 -24.39
C TYR A 106 4.55 -15.48 -23.50
N ILE A 107 5.47 -16.30 -24.03
CA ILE A 107 6.59 -16.86 -23.28
C ILE A 107 7.58 -15.77 -22.86
N GLU A 108 7.89 -14.81 -23.71
CA GLU A 108 8.78 -13.69 -23.38
C GLU A 108 8.16 -12.76 -22.33
N LYS A 109 6.87 -12.49 -22.43
CA LYS A 109 6.15 -11.68 -21.43
C LYS A 109 6.11 -12.36 -20.08
N ASP A 110 5.90 -13.66 -20.02
CA ASP A 110 5.86 -14.41 -18.77
C ASP A 110 7.19 -14.35 -18.03
N ALA A 111 8.30 -14.53 -18.71
CA ALA A 111 9.63 -14.46 -18.11
C ALA A 111 9.91 -13.04 -17.55
N SER A 112 9.58 -12.00 -18.31
CA SER A 112 9.77 -10.62 -17.91
C SER A 112 8.86 -10.24 -16.73
N ILE A 113 7.61 -10.70 -16.74
CA ILE A 113 6.63 -10.46 -15.65
C ILE A 113 7.10 -11.13 -14.37
N ASN A 114 7.60 -12.38 -14.44
CA ASN A 114 8.11 -13.09 -13.28
C ASN A 114 9.31 -12.39 -12.64
N ASP A 115 10.24 -11.89 -13.44
CA ASP A 115 11.39 -11.15 -12.94
C ASP A 115 10.96 -9.86 -12.24
N GLU A 116 9.99 -9.15 -12.79
CA GLU A 116 9.45 -7.94 -12.20
C GLU A 116 8.72 -8.21 -10.89
N ILE A 117 7.89 -9.25 -10.85
CA ILE A 117 7.21 -9.68 -9.62
C ILE A 117 8.22 -10.05 -8.55
N ASP A 118 9.25 -10.82 -8.89
CA ASP A 118 10.29 -11.22 -7.94
C ASP A 118 11.02 -10.01 -7.38
N LYS A 119 11.36 -9.03 -8.19
CA LYS A 119 11.99 -7.80 -7.74
C LYS A 119 11.12 -7.04 -6.74
N LEU A 120 9.83 -6.90 -7.03
CA LEU A 120 8.89 -6.21 -6.13
C LEU A 120 8.75 -6.96 -4.80
N ARG A 121 8.65 -8.27 -4.84
CA ARG A 121 8.54 -9.10 -3.63
C ARG A 121 9.81 -9.06 -2.80
N HIS A 122 10.97 -9.12 -3.44
CA HIS A 122 12.26 -9.01 -2.75
C HIS A 122 12.46 -7.63 -2.14
N SER A 123 12.12 -6.57 -2.85
CA SER A 123 12.20 -5.19 -2.34
C SER A 123 11.37 -5.02 -1.08
N ALA A 124 10.13 -5.50 -1.10
CA ALA A 124 9.24 -5.43 0.07
C ALA A 124 9.80 -6.23 1.25
N THR A 125 10.28 -7.43 1.01
CA THR A 125 10.84 -8.30 2.05
C THR A 125 12.11 -7.70 2.65
N SER A 126 13.02 -7.20 1.82
CA SER A 126 14.24 -6.56 2.28
C SER A 126 13.94 -5.32 3.13
N ALA A 127 12.99 -4.50 2.70
CA ALA A 127 12.60 -3.30 3.43
C ALA A 127 12.10 -3.64 4.84
N LEU A 128 11.33 -4.71 4.99
CA LEU A 128 10.83 -5.14 6.29
C LEU A 128 11.95 -5.53 7.26
N PHE A 129 13.02 -6.12 6.76
CA PHE A 129 14.15 -6.52 7.60
C PHE A 129 15.10 -5.38 7.91
N GLU A 130 15.23 -4.41 7.02
CA GLU A 130 16.24 -3.37 7.10
C GLU A 130 15.72 -2.04 7.66
N ARG A 131 14.42 -1.79 7.56
CA ARG A 131 13.82 -0.48 7.89
C ARG A 131 12.59 -0.64 8.76
N ARG A 132 12.29 0.41 9.53
CA ARG A 132 11.06 0.49 10.33
C ARG A 132 10.01 1.41 9.71
N ASP A 133 10.41 2.26 8.78
CA ASP A 133 9.55 3.20 8.06
C ASP A 133 8.98 2.56 6.80
N VAL A 134 8.31 1.41 6.95
CA VAL A 134 7.85 0.57 5.84
C VAL A 134 6.34 0.53 5.77
N ILE A 135 5.82 0.78 4.57
CA ILE A 135 4.42 0.54 4.23
C ILE A 135 4.40 -0.46 3.08
N ILE A 136 3.77 -1.61 3.29
CA ILE A 136 3.58 -2.60 2.22
C ILE A 136 2.13 -2.57 1.79
N VAL A 137 1.90 -2.44 0.48
CA VAL A 137 0.56 -2.50 -0.11
C VAL A 137 0.45 -3.77 -0.92
N ALA A 138 -0.57 -4.57 -0.63
CA ALA A 138 -0.80 -5.86 -1.28
C ALA A 138 -2.28 -6.04 -1.61
N SER A 139 -2.57 -6.92 -2.56
CA SER A 139 -3.93 -7.36 -2.81
C SER A 139 -4.25 -8.62 -1.99
N VAL A 140 -5.54 -8.93 -1.81
CA VAL A 140 -5.98 -10.13 -1.08
C VAL A 140 -5.48 -11.42 -1.72
N SER A 141 -5.15 -11.41 -3.01
CA SER A 141 -4.60 -12.58 -3.70
C SER A 141 -3.20 -12.98 -3.21
N CYS A 142 -2.57 -12.15 -2.40
CA CYS A 142 -1.27 -12.46 -1.79
C CYS A 142 -1.39 -13.26 -0.48
N ILE A 143 -2.60 -13.49 -0.01
CA ILE A 143 -2.85 -14.21 1.25
C ILE A 143 -2.90 -15.71 1.02
#